data_6b5304e97155991e6d4ab88c8146ba5c
#
_entry.id   6b5304e97155991e6d4ab88c8146ba5c
#
_cell.length_a   1.000
_cell.length_b   1.000
_cell.length_c   1.000
_cell.angle_alpha   90.00
_cell.angle_beta   90.00
_cell.angle_gamma   90.00
#
_symmetry.space_group_name_H-M   'P 1'
#
loop_
_entity.id
_entity.type
_entity.pdbx_description
1 polymer ?
#
loop_
_entity_poly.entity_id
_entity_poly.type
_entity_poly.pdbx_seq_one_letter_code
_entity_poly.pdbx_strand_id
1 'polypeptide(L)'
;MSDKGGRVMGSQNKKSQKYEHIVHPFPPLYDDDSEILILGSLPSVKSREQMFFYGHPQNRFWKVMSRVLGEELPTTIDEKKIMLHAHHIALWDTIYSCDIIGSSDSSIKNVIPTDLGKIISSSKVTKVICNGKTSGKYFSKYQQKELDIEPVILPSTSPANAAFSVDKLVEIWGTVIPDSCRSLETFQKTDDKSQI
;
A
#
# COMPACT_ATOMS: atom_id res chain seq x y z
N MET A 1 1.06 61.39 28.52
CA MET A 1 2.16 60.41 28.46
C MET A 1 1.53 59.12 28.03
N SER A 2 1.63 58.76 26.73
CA SER A 2 1.02 57.64 26.09
C SER A 2 2.10 56.57 25.87
N ASP A 3 1.94 55.47 26.53
CA ASP A 3 2.80 54.30 26.34
C ASP A 3 2.23 53.42 25.22
N LYS A 4 3.00 53.25 24.16
CA LYS A 4 2.66 52.37 23.02
C LYS A 4 3.27 51.00 23.24
N GLY A 5 2.45 50.04 23.70
CA GLY A 5 2.82 48.65 23.79
C GLY A 5 3.09 48.05 22.39
N GLY A 6 4.35 47.83 22.06
CA GLY A 6 4.78 47.14 20.84
C GLY A 6 4.40 45.67 20.86
N ARG A 7 3.57 45.28 19.91
CA ARG A 7 3.17 43.87 19.64
C ARG A 7 4.32 43.18 18.94
N VAL A 8 5.07 42.34 19.64
CA VAL A 8 6.10 41.49 19.04
C VAL A 8 5.39 40.39 18.23
N MET A 9 5.45 40.52 16.91
CA MET A 9 5.01 39.44 16.00
C MET A 9 6.00 38.28 16.09
N GLY A 10 5.56 37.20 16.69
CA GLY A 10 6.29 35.94 16.68
C GLY A 10 6.44 35.44 15.25
N SER A 11 7.65 35.52 14.71
CA SER A 11 8.05 34.86 13.45
C SER A 11 7.92 33.37 13.62
N GLN A 12 6.84 32.79 13.08
CA GLN A 12 6.72 31.32 12.92
C GLN A 12 7.75 30.89 11.89
N ASN A 13 8.78 30.23 12.38
CA ASN A 13 9.85 29.65 11.59
C ASN A 13 9.24 28.51 10.74
N LYS A 14 8.75 28.81 9.53
CA LYS A 14 8.41 27.80 8.51
C LYS A 14 9.71 27.08 8.18
N LYS A 15 9.94 25.90 8.78
CA LYS A 15 10.97 24.98 8.30
C LYS A 15 10.74 24.82 6.80
N SER A 16 11.66 25.30 5.99
CA SER A 16 11.64 25.06 4.54
C SER A 16 11.71 23.57 4.33
N GLN A 17 10.61 22.95 3.90
CA GLN A 17 10.57 21.53 3.57
C GLN A 17 11.50 21.32 2.38
N LYS A 18 12.59 20.57 2.60
CA LYS A 18 13.62 20.32 1.60
C LYS A 18 13.27 19.01 0.86
N TYR A 19 13.58 18.97 -0.43
CA TYR A 19 13.55 17.73 -1.20
C TYR A 19 14.60 16.75 -0.68
N GLU A 20 14.21 15.50 -0.57
CA GLU A 20 15.08 14.37 -0.27
C GLU A 20 15.04 13.40 -1.46
N HIS A 21 16.19 12.88 -1.83
CA HIS A 21 16.28 11.78 -2.79
C HIS A 21 16.04 10.48 -2.04
N ILE A 22 15.00 9.74 -2.43
CA ILE A 22 14.63 8.46 -1.82
C ILE A 22 14.85 7.36 -2.83
N VAL A 23 15.56 6.32 -2.39
CA VAL A 23 15.62 5.02 -3.07
C VAL A 23 14.83 4.03 -2.23
N HIS A 24 14.05 3.14 -2.87
CA HIS A 24 13.23 2.15 -2.17
C HIS A 24 14.11 1.24 -1.28
N PRO A 25 13.92 1.23 0.05
CA PRO A 25 14.92 0.69 0.97
C PRO A 25 14.75 -0.80 1.31
N PHE A 26 13.67 -1.45 0.89
CA PHE A 26 13.38 -2.85 1.18
C PHE A 26 12.86 -3.57 -0.08
N PRO A 27 12.96 -4.92 -0.13
CA PRO A 27 12.55 -5.69 -1.30
C PRO A 27 11.03 -5.81 -1.44
N PRO A 28 10.53 -6.23 -2.64
CA PRO A 28 9.13 -6.61 -2.81
C PRO A 28 8.78 -7.83 -1.94
N LEU A 29 7.50 -7.94 -1.62
CA LEU A 29 6.91 -9.13 -1.02
C LEU A 29 6.18 -9.90 -2.12
N TYR A 30 6.65 -11.06 -2.49
CA TYR A 30 5.99 -11.97 -3.44
C TYR A 30 6.62 -13.36 -3.36
N ASP A 31 5.95 -14.34 -3.94
CA ASP A 31 6.42 -15.69 -4.20
C ASP A 31 5.96 -16.17 -5.57
N ASP A 32 6.31 -17.41 -5.93
CA ASP A 32 5.98 -18.01 -7.21
C ASP A 32 4.46 -18.25 -7.38
N ASP A 33 3.72 -18.31 -6.26
CA ASP A 33 2.27 -18.52 -6.23
C ASP A 33 1.46 -17.22 -6.19
N SER A 34 2.12 -16.07 -6.11
CA SER A 34 1.44 -14.77 -6.11
C SER A 34 0.66 -14.55 -7.40
N GLU A 35 -0.65 -14.24 -7.30
CA GLU A 35 -1.59 -14.04 -8.41
C GLU A 35 -2.00 -12.58 -8.59
N ILE A 36 -1.97 -11.81 -7.49
CA ILE A 36 -2.35 -10.41 -7.45
C ILE A 36 -1.16 -9.59 -6.98
N LEU A 37 -0.82 -8.53 -7.72
CA LEU A 37 0.18 -7.56 -7.30
C LEU A 37 -0.51 -6.25 -6.88
N ILE A 38 -0.41 -5.89 -5.61
CA ILE A 38 -0.88 -4.60 -5.11
C ILE A 38 0.27 -3.61 -5.07
N LEU A 39 0.10 -2.49 -5.75
CA LEU A 39 1.12 -1.45 -5.89
C LEU A 39 0.76 -0.19 -5.10
N GLY A 40 1.65 0.22 -4.21
CA GLY A 40 1.69 1.60 -3.73
C GLY A 40 2.43 2.53 -4.70
N SER A 41 2.61 3.78 -4.32
CA SER A 41 3.43 4.73 -5.10
C SER A 41 4.90 4.71 -4.66
N LEU A 42 5.14 4.95 -3.37
CA LEU A 42 6.44 4.99 -2.71
C LEU A 42 6.22 4.76 -1.21
N PRO A 43 7.13 4.09 -0.48
CA PRO A 43 6.96 3.89 0.95
C PRO A 43 7.01 5.22 1.71
N SER A 44 6.04 5.41 2.62
CA SER A 44 6.01 6.56 3.52
C SER A 44 7.24 6.59 4.44
N VAL A 45 7.49 7.74 5.09
CA VAL A 45 8.58 7.85 6.09
C VAL A 45 8.48 6.73 7.12
N LYS A 46 7.29 6.44 7.65
CA LYS A 46 7.09 5.36 8.64
C LYS A 46 7.30 3.96 8.06
N SER A 47 6.95 3.74 6.80
CA SER A 47 7.23 2.47 6.12
C SER A 47 8.72 2.26 5.93
N ARG A 48 9.47 3.32 5.59
CA ARG A 48 10.93 3.28 5.46
C ARG A 48 11.63 3.03 6.81
N GLU A 49 11.15 3.65 7.90
CA GLU A 49 11.65 3.41 9.26
C GLU A 49 11.44 1.95 9.72
N GLN A 50 10.30 1.35 9.37
CA GLN A 50 9.95 -0.03 9.71
C GLN A 50 10.48 -1.04 8.72
N MET A 51 11.05 -0.60 7.58
CA MET A 51 11.49 -1.46 6.48
C MET A 51 10.40 -2.40 5.96
N PHE A 52 9.12 -1.92 5.98
CA PHE A 52 7.99 -2.70 5.53
C PHE A 52 6.81 -1.83 5.06
N PHE A 53 5.92 -2.43 4.25
CA PHE A 53 4.79 -1.77 3.61
C PHE A 53 3.75 -1.24 4.59
N TYR A 54 3.17 -0.08 4.24
CA TYR A 54 2.04 0.52 4.95
C TYR A 54 2.24 0.69 6.45
N GLY A 55 3.47 1.04 6.87
CA GLY A 55 3.88 1.14 8.28
C GLY A 55 3.36 2.36 9.05
N HIS A 56 2.70 3.32 8.38
CA HIS A 56 2.11 4.47 9.10
C HIS A 56 0.92 4.01 9.95
N PRO A 57 0.87 4.34 11.27
CA PRO A 57 -0.15 3.83 12.19
C PRO A 57 -1.60 4.11 11.76
N GLN A 58 -1.82 5.23 11.07
CA GLN A 58 -3.14 5.61 10.55
C GLN A 58 -3.41 5.06 9.14
N ASN A 59 -2.48 4.35 8.51
CA ASN A 59 -2.77 3.70 7.23
C ASN A 59 -3.76 2.56 7.46
N ARG A 60 -4.77 2.48 6.60
CA ARG A 60 -5.88 1.54 6.74
C ARG A 60 -5.66 0.23 5.99
N PHE A 61 -4.53 0.08 5.27
CA PHE A 61 -4.28 -1.06 4.41
C PHE A 61 -4.48 -2.41 5.13
N TRP A 62 -3.79 -2.60 6.25
CA TRP A 62 -3.87 -3.86 6.99
C TRP A 62 -5.25 -4.14 7.56
N LYS A 63 -5.98 -3.11 8.02
CA LYS A 63 -7.38 -3.22 8.46
C LYS A 63 -8.35 -3.55 7.33
N VAL A 64 -8.08 -3.02 6.14
CA VAL A 64 -8.90 -3.30 4.95
C VAL A 64 -8.63 -4.71 4.47
N MET A 65 -7.34 -5.09 4.32
CA MET A 65 -6.98 -6.41 3.82
C MET A 65 -7.45 -7.53 4.75
N SER A 66 -7.22 -7.43 6.07
CA SER A 66 -7.69 -8.45 7.00
C SER A 66 -9.20 -8.68 6.90
N ARG A 67 -9.99 -7.61 6.78
CA ARG A 67 -11.45 -7.72 6.66
C ARG A 67 -11.91 -8.24 5.29
N VAL A 68 -11.23 -7.86 4.21
CA VAL A 68 -11.53 -8.36 2.86
C VAL A 68 -11.21 -9.84 2.72
N LEU A 69 -10.12 -10.28 3.35
CA LEU A 69 -9.66 -11.66 3.31
C LEU A 69 -10.33 -12.57 4.36
N GLY A 70 -11.06 -12.00 5.31
CA GLY A 70 -11.68 -12.75 6.41
C GLY A 70 -10.69 -13.17 7.51
N GLU A 71 -9.56 -12.48 7.60
CA GLU A 71 -8.47 -12.79 8.53
C GLU A 71 -8.47 -11.87 9.76
N GLU A 72 -7.80 -12.29 10.80
CA GLU A 72 -7.49 -11.42 11.95
C GLU A 72 -6.52 -10.30 11.53
N LEU A 73 -6.57 -9.17 12.24
CA LEU A 73 -5.69 -8.05 11.96
C LEU A 73 -4.24 -8.40 12.33
N PRO A 74 -3.31 -8.50 11.36
CA PRO A 74 -1.93 -8.85 11.63
C PRO A 74 -1.21 -7.72 12.39
N THR A 75 -0.48 -8.06 13.43
CA THR A 75 0.23 -7.12 14.32
C THR A 75 1.72 -7.07 14.04
N THR A 76 2.32 -8.19 13.64
CA THR A 76 3.74 -8.31 13.32
C THR A 76 3.99 -8.32 11.81
N ILE A 77 5.23 -8.06 11.40
CA ILE A 77 5.63 -8.14 9.98
C ILE A 77 5.47 -9.56 9.45
N ASP A 78 5.79 -10.58 10.26
CA ASP A 78 5.70 -11.97 9.84
C ASP A 78 4.24 -12.40 9.65
N GLU A 79 3.33 -12.02 10.55
CA GLU A 79 1.88 -12.25 10.36
C GLU A 79 1.37 -11.59 9.07
N LYS A 80 1.84 -10.37 8.76
CA LYS A 80 1.48 -9.67 7.52
C LYS A 80 1.94 -10.42 6.27
N LYS A 81 3.17 -10.96 6.29
CA LYS A 81 3.70 -11.77 5.20
C LYS A 81 2.92 -13.07 5.04
N ILE A 82 2.71 -13.79 6.14
CA ILE A 82 1.95 -15.05 6.15
C ILE A 82 0.56 -14.83 5.57
N MET A 83 -0.16 -13.81 6.05
CA MET A 83 -1.50 -13.49 5.54
C MET A 83 -1.51 -13.25 4.04
N LEU A 84 -0.58 -12.45 3.50
CA LEU A 84 -0.60 -12.14 2.07
C LEU A 84 -0.15 -13.32 1.19
N HIS A 85 0.86 -14.09 1.60
CA HIS A 85 1.27 -15.30 0.89
C HIS A 85 0.16 -16.36 0.87
N ALA A 86 -0.52 -16.57 2.02
CA ALA A 86 -1.64 -17.51 2.08
C ALA A 86 -2.79 -17.14 1.12
N HIS A 87 -2.91 -15.87 0.77
CA HIS A 87 -3.93 -15.36 -0.15
C HIS A 87 -3.37 -14.99 -1.55
N HIS A 88 -2.16 -15.45 -1.88
CA HIS A 88 -1.51 -15.25 -3.19
C HIS A 88 -1.36 -13.77 -3.60
N ILE A 89 -1.10 -12.88 -2.61
CA ILE A 89 -1.01 -11.45 -2.82
C ILE A 89 0.43 -10.96 -2.66
N ALA A 90 0.95 -10.36 -3.72
CA ALA A 90 2.23 -9.66 -3.74
C ALA A 90 2.07 -8.17 -3.43
N LEU A 91 3.10 -7.56 -2.83
CA LEU A 91 3.20 -6.11 -2.61
C LEU A 91 4.47 -5.54 -3.21
N TRP A 92 4.32 -4.39 -3.87
CA TRP A 92 5.42 -3.52 -4.25
C TRP A 92 4.97 -2.06 -4.37
N ASP A 93 5.84 -1.21 -4.90
CA ASP A 93 5.56 0.19 -5.21
C ASP A 93 5.93 0.49 -6.67
N THR A 94 5.27 1.47 -7.30
CA THR A 94 5.51 1.83 -8.71
C THR A 94 6.77 2.66 -8.92
N ILE A 95 7.31 3.27 -7.85
CA ILE A 95 8.48 4.14 -7.88
C ILE A 95 9.62 3.47 -7.15
N TYR A 96 10.75 3.27 -7.84
CA TYR A 96 12.00 2.79 -7.24
C TYR A 96 12.76 3.92 -6.57
N SER A 97 12.90 5.06 -7.25
CA SER A 97 13.50 6.24 -6.63
C SER A 97 12.89 7.54 -7.15
N CYS A 98 12.92 8.57 -6.33
CA CYS A 98 12.47 9.91 -6.70
C CYS A 98 13.00 10.97 -5.73
N ASP A 99 12.81 12.24 -6.09
CA ASP A 99 12.93 13.35 -5.14
C ASP A 99 11.53 13.70 -4.61
N ILE A 100 11.40 13.80 -3.29
CA ILE A 100 10.12 14.04 -2.61
C ILE A 100 10.31 14.93 -1.38
N ILE A 101 9.26 15.62 -0.96
CA ILE A 101 9.20 16.33 0.31
C ILE A 101 8.37 15.51 1.30
N GLY A 102 9.01 14.90 2.28
CA GLY A 102 8.35 14.07 3.31
C GLY A 102 7.63 12.87 2.70
N SER A 103 6.28 12.87 2.70
CA SER A 103 5.42 11.86 2.06
C SER A 103 4.36 12.52 1.17
N SER A 104 4.66 13.70 0.60
CA SER A 104 3.72 14.45 -0.23
C SER A 104 3.78 14.00 -1.68
N ASP A 105 2.81 13.23 -2.12
CA ASP A 105 2.69 12.72 -3.50
C ASP A 105 2.77 13.82 -4.56
N SER A 106 2.26 15.03 -4.25
CA SER A 106 2.30 16.18 -5.15
C SER A 106 3.69 16.76 -5.37
N SER A 107 4.65 16.45 -4.49
CA SER A 107 6.04 16.90 -4.59
C SER A 107 6.95 15.93 -5.35
N ILE A 108 6.46 14.76 -5.75
CA ILE A 108 7.25 13.72 -6.42
C ILE A 108 7.77 14.24 -7.77
N LYS A 109 9.10 14.15 -7.98
CA LYS A 109 9.78 14.46 -9.24
C LYS A 109 10.99 13.54 -9.43
N ASN A 110 11.62 13.59 -10.62
CA ASN A 110 12.81 12.80 -10.97
C ASN A 110 12.60 11.30 -10.71
N VAL A 111 11.45 10.77 -11.17
CA VAL A 111 11.04 9.39 -10.91
C VAL A 111 11.83 8.41 -11.75
N ILE A 112 12.40 7.41 -11.09
CA ILE A 112 12.84 6.16 -11.68
C ILE A 112 11.79 5.11 -11.29
N PRO A 113 11.11 4.48 -12.27
CA PRO A 113 10.11 3.47 -11.98
C PRO A 113 10.76 2.17 -11.46
N THR A 114 9.97 1.35 -10.77
CA THR A 114 10.35 0.00 -10.38
C THR A 114 10.31 -0.92 -11.60
N ASP A 115 11.25 -1.84 -11.71
CA ASP A 115 11.17 -2.97 -12.63
C ASP A 115 10.19 -4.02 -12.04
N LEU A 116 9.01 -4.13 -12.66
CA LEU A 116 8.01 -5.14 -12.29
C LEU A 116 8.12 -6.41 -13.10
N GLY A 117 8.89 -6.40 -14.20
CA GLY A 117 9.03 -7.54 -15.11
C GLY A 117 9.54 -8.79 -14.39
N LYS A 118 10.44 -8.61 -13.43
CA LYS A 118 10.95 -9.71 -12.62
C LYS A 118 9.85 -10.37 -11.76
N ILE A 119 8.99 -9.59 -11.12
CA ILE A 119 7.89 -10.13 -10.30
C ILE A 119 6.92 -10.88 -11.22
N ILE A 120 6.49 -10.25 -12.31
CA ILE A 120 5.53 -10.84 -13.26
C ILE A 120 6.06 -12.14 -13.86
N SER A 121 7.34 -12.18 -14.26
CA SER A 121 7.93 -13.36 -14.90
C SER A 121 8.23 -14.53 -13.95
N SER A 122 8.35 -14.27 -12.64
CA SER A 122 8.67 -15.28 -11.62
C SER A 122 7.50 -15.60 -10.69
N SER A 123 6.28 -15.24 -11.06
CA SER A 123 5.07 -15.52 -10.29
C SER A 123 3.90 -15.81 -11.21
N LYS A 124 2.71 -16.04 -10.63
CA LYS A 124 1.43 -16.23 -11.35
C LYS A 124 0.62 -14.93 -11.45
N VAL A 125 1.24 -13.77 -11.25
CA VAL A 125 0.53 -12.49 -11.24
C VAL A 125 -0.11 -12.22 -12.60
N THR A 126 -1.43 -12.13 -12.61
CA THR A 126 -2.25 -11.74 -13.77
C THR A 126 -3.07 -10.48 -13.51
N LYS A 127 -3.14 -10.04 -12.24
CA LYS A 127 -3.90 -8.85 -11.85
C LYS A 127 -3.02 -7.86 -11.11
N VAL A 128 -3.06 -6.61 -11.55
CA VAL A 128 -2.40 -5.48 -10.88
C VAL A 128 -3.43 -4.54 -10.29
N ILE A 129 -3.30 -4.24 -8.99
CA ILE A 129 -4.15 -3.32 -8.25
C ILE A 129 -3.30 -2.13 -7.79
N CYS A 130 -3.65 -0.93 -8.19
CA CYS A 130 -2.99 0.28 -7.74
C CYS A 130 -3.73 0.89 -6.54
N ASN A 131 -3.06 1.00 -5.40
CA ASN A 131 -3.57 1.59 -4.17
C ASN A 131 -3.54 3.13 -4.24
N GLY A 132 -4.50 3.68 -4.97
CA GLY A 132 -4.68 5.12 -5.15
C GLY A 132 -4.25 5.64 -6.52
N LYS A 133 -4.69 6.87 -6.81
CA LYS A 133 -4.47 7.53 -8.10
C LYS A 133 -2.99 7.76 -8.41
N THR A 134 -2.16 8.03 -7.40
CA THR A 134 -0.73 8.27 -7.60
C THR A 134 -0.03 7.01 -8.10
N SER A 135 -0.29 5.86 -7.47
CA SER A 135 0.21 4.56 -7.94
C SER A 135 -0.25 4.28 -9.36
N GLY A 136 -1.55 4.41 -9.65
CA GLY A 136 -2.11 4.22 -10.98
C GLY A 136 -1.47 5.11 -12.04
N LYS A 137 -1.27 6.40 -11.73
CA LYS A 137 -0.61 7.36 -12.64
C LYS A 137 0.80 6.90 -13.04
N TYR A 138 1.60 6.47 -12.07
CA TYR A 138 2.98 6.06 -12.35
C TYR A 138 3.05 4.69 -13.01
N PHE A 139 2.18 3.74 -12.64
CA PHE A 139 2.05 2.47 -13.34
C PHE A 139 1.68 2.68 -14.82
N SER A 140 0.63 3.44 -15.10
CA SER A 140 0.19 3.70 -16.49
C SER A 140 1.23 4.44 -17.30
N LYS A 141 2.00 5.33 -16.66
CA LYS A 141 3.03 6.10 -17.37
C LYS A 141 4.25 5.27 -17.77
N TYR A 142 4.68 4.33 -16.92
CA TYR A 142 5.99 3.71 -17.07
C TYR A 142 5.96 2.20 -17.31
N GLN A 143 4.91 1.48 -16.87
CA GLN A 143 4.91 0.03 -16.77
C GLN A 143 3.79 -0.64 -17.55
N GLN A 144 2.63 -0.01 -17.65
CA GLN A 144 1.43 -0.60 -18.27
C GLN A 144 1.67 -1.09 -19.69
N LYS A 145 2.28 -0.26 -20.52
CA LYS A 145 2.52 -0.60 -21.95
C LYS A 145 3.53 -1.73 -22.11
N GLU A 146 4.54 -1.78 -21.25
CA GLU A 146 5.59 -2.80 -21.30
C GLU A 146 5.07 -4.16 -20.84
N LEU A 147 4.22 -4.16 -19.80
CA LEU A 147 3.67 -5.38 -19.19
C LEU A 147 2.41 -5.87 -19.87
N ASP A 148 1.76 -5.06 -20.69
CA ASP A 148 0.44 -5.32 -21.32
C ASP A 148 -0.65 -5.72 -20.29
N ILE A 149 -0.62 -5.07 -19.12
CA ILE A 149 -1.57 -5.31 -18.03
C ILE A 149 -2.36 -4.02 -17.75
N GLU A 150 -3.70 -4.12 -17.79
CA GLU A 150 -4.57 -3.03 -17.37
C GLU A 150 -4.71 -3.02 -15.84
N PRO A 151 -4.32 -1.94 -15.14
CA PRO A 151 -4.39 -1.90 -13.69
C PRO A 151 -5.80 -1.58 -13.21
N VAL A 152 -6.21 -2.16 -12.09
CA VAL A 152 -7.38 -1.73 -11.34
C VAL A 152 -6.97 -0.66 -10.33
N ILE A 153 -7.45 0.58 -10.49
CA ILE A 153 -7.12 1.68 -9.57
C ILE A 153 -8.18 1.78 -8.49
N LEU A 154 -7.82 1.43 -7.25
CA LEU A 154 -8.70 1.49 -6.09
C LEU A 154 -8.47 2.76 -5.25
N PRO A 155 -9.48 3.19 -4.47
CA PRO A 155 -9.30 4.27 -3.50
C PRO A 155 -8.16 3.97 -2.53
N SER A 156 -7.29 4.96 -2.33
CA SER A 156 -6.11 4.80 -1.48
C SER A 156 -6.47 4.55 -0.02
N THR A 157 -5.77 3.62 0.61
CA THR A 157 -5.84 3.32 2.05
C THR A 157 -5.08 4.33 2.91
N SER A 158 -4.35 5.27 2.30
CA SER A 158 -3.60 6.33 2.99
C SER A 158 -4.53 7.20 3.84
N PRO A 159 -4.07 7.64 5.04
CA PRO A 159 -4.83 8.59 5.86
C PRO A 159 -5.10 9.92 5.15
N ALA A 160 -4.30 10.30 4.16
CA ALA A 160 -4.54 11.48 3.33
C ALA A 160 -5.84 11.39 2.50
N ASN A 161 -6.35 10.17 2.24
CA ASN A 161 -7.64 9.95 1.58
C ASN A 161 -8.78 9.93 2.61
N ALA A 162 -9.08 11.05 3.23
CA ALA A 162 -10.09 11.15 4.29
C ALA A 162 -11.55 10.92 3.81
N ALA A 163 -11.79 10.96 2.50
CA ALA A 163 -13.13 10.80 1.93
C ALA A 163 -13.70 9.37 2.08
N PHE A 164 -12.86 8.37 2.37
CA PHE A 164 -13.27 6.97 2.49
C PHE A 164 -13.07 6.44 3.90
N SER A 165 -14.14 5.97 4.53
CA SER A 165 -14.06 5.19 5.78
C SER A 165 -13.43 3.81 5.52
N VAL A 166 -13.06 3.11 6.61
CA VAL A 166 -12.57 1.72 6.50
C VAL A 166 -13.65 0.82 5.87
N ASP A 167 -14.92 0.96 6.29
CA ASP A 167 -16.02 0.14 5.78
C ASP A 167 -16.23 0.34 4.27
N LYS A 168 -16.16 1.60 3.80
CA LYS A 168 -16.28 1.88 2.37
C LYS A 168 -15.10 1.37 1.57
N LEU A 169 -13.89 1.41 2.13
CA LEU A 169 -12.71 0.79 1.51
C LEU A 169 -12.88 -0.73 1.43
N VAL A 170 -13.32 -1.39 2.50
CA VAL A 170 -13.55 -2.85 2.53
C VAL A 170 -14.58 -3.24 1.46
N GLU A 171 -15.69 -2.52 1.36
CA GLU A 171 -16.71 -2.75 0.33
C GLU A 171 -16.09 -2.71 -1.08
N ILE A 172 -15.38 -1.62 -1.40
CA ILE A 172 -14.82 -1.41 -2.75
C ILE A 172 -13.68 -2.38 -3.05
N TRP A 173 -12.73 -2.56 -2.13
CA TRP A 173 -11.60 -3.48 -2.31
C TRP A 173 -12.10 -4.93 -2.44
N GLY A 174 -13.14 -5.25 -1.67
CA GLY A 174 -13.78 -6.54 -1.71
C GLY A 174 -14.42 -6.88 -3.06
N THR A 175 -14.84 -5.95 -3.88
CA THR A 175 -15.38 -6.26 -5.22
C THR A 175 -14.30 -6.68 -6.22
N VAL A 176 -13.03 -6.40 -5.95
CA VAL A 176 -11.92 -6.61 -6.88
C VAL A 176 -11.05 -7.81 -6.52
N ILE A 177 -10.87 -8.08 -5.21
CA ILE A 177 -10.12 -9.26 -4.73
C ILE A 177 -11.04 -10.48 -4.87
N PRO A 178 -10.66 -11.50 -5.68
CA PRO A 178 -11.49 -12.68 -5.96
C PRO A 178 -11.82 -13.48 -4.69
N ASP A 179 -12.95 -14.18 -4.70
CA ASP A 179 -13.35 -15.05 -3.60
C ASP A 179 -12.37 -16.22 -3.41
N SER A 180 -11.73 -16.69 -4.47
CA SER A 180 -10.64 -17.69 -4.40
C SER A 180 -9.46 -17.24 -3.55
N CYS A 181 -9.20 -15.92 -3.47
CA CYS A 181 -8.19 -15.36 -2.59
C CYS A 181 -8.72 -15.05 -1.18
N ARG A 182 -10.04 -15.25 -0.91
CA ARG A 182 -10.65 -14.92 0.38
C ARG A 182 -10.91 -16.14 1.27
N SER A 183 -11.07 -17.32 0.66
CA SER A 183 -11.41 -18.52 1.39
C SER A 183 -10.19 -19.41 1.52
N LEU A 184 -9.45 -19.27 2.59
CA LEU A 184 -8.88 -20.48 3.19
C LEU A 184 -10.08 -21.16 3.86
N GLU A 185 -10.76 -22.05 3.09
CA GLU A 185 -11.91 -22.77 3.63
C GLU A 185 -11.55 -23.36 4.98
N THR A 186 -12.41 -23.10 5.95
CA THR A 186 -12.60 -23.87 7.17
C THR A 186 -12.79 -25.36 6.85
N PHE A 187 -11.75 -26.04 6.40
CA PHE A 187 -11.69 -27.49 6.37
C PHE A 187 -11.39 -28.01 7.77
N GLN A 188 -12.31 -27.80 8.70
CA GLN A 188 -12.41 -28.61 9.92
C GLN A 188 -13.61 -28.18 10.77
N LYS A 189 -14.79 -28.65 10.40
CA LYS A 189 -15.90 -28.95 11.35
C LYS A 189 -17.01 -29.77 10.67
N THR A 190 -16.67 -30.94 10.20
CA THR A 190 -17.66 -32.01 10.11
C THR A 190 -16.96 -33.30 10.45
N ASP A 191 -17.58 -34.01 11.35
CA ASP A 191 -17.39 -35.40 11.75
C ASP A 191 -16.62 -35.60 13.07
N ASP A 192 -17.33 -35.30 14.17
CA ASP A 192 -17.34 -36.21 15.28
C ASP A 192 -18.67 -36.10 16.07
N LYS A 193 -19.75 -36.59 15.45
CA LYS A 193 -21.00 -36.96 16.14
C LYS A 193 -21.70 -38.09 15.42
N SER A 194 -21.12 -39.27 15.45
CA SER A 194 -21.91 -40.50 15.36
C SER A 194 -21.07 -41.69 15.80
N GLN A 195 -21.02 -41.89 17.10
CA GLN A 195 -20.94 -43.22 17.72
C GLN A 195 -21.21 -43.08 19.19
N ILE A 196 -22.45 -43.22 19.60
CA ILE A 196 -22.91 -44.11 20.71
C ILE A 196 -24.33 -44.49 20.38
#